data_c5cf67c602ba5049f8aa9534d3f320b0
#
_entry.id   c5cf67c602ba5049f8aa9534d3f320b0
#
_cell.length_a   1.000
_cell.length_b   1.000
_cell.length_c   1.000
_cell.angle_alpha   90.00
_cell.angle_beta   90.00
_cell.angle_gamma   90.00
#
_symmetry.space_group_name_H-M   'P 1'
#
loop_
_entity.id
_entity.type
_entity.pdbx_description
1 polymer ?
#
loop_
_entity_poly.entity_id
_entity_poly.type
_entity_poly.pdbx_seq_one_letter_code
_entity_poly.pdbx_strand_id
1 'polypeptide(L)'
;MNCTAEYLKLPAGLKNLKVFVVSKGIERLDIQGIEIEELRFSGTGLENTTVIGDDIFKGKISLDNLSGYFPKLEGFREVGKLNIGYLGLNGGSIEIGNIRKINGDFSYWANSNVKAVEFPALEEVTGNFELYSNIKEYHFPELKSIGGKAIISIDYYDEKTFPNLATVGEDMMFQTGYDLSLIHI
;
A
#
# COMPACT_ATOMS: atom_id res chain seq x y z
N MET A 1 -6.76 -15.36 27.57
CA MET A 1 -7.19 -13.95 27.72
C MET A 1 -6.66 -13.18 26.54
N ASN A 2 -7.53 -12.65 25.69
CA ASN A 2 -7.10 -11.71 24.64
C ASN A 2 -7.03 -10.33 25.29
N CYS A 3 -5.84 -9.84 25.58
CA CYS A 3 -5.67 -8.45 25.98
C CYS A 3 -5.72 -7.59 24.72
N THR A 4 -6.79 -6.83 24.55
CA THR A 4 -6.86 -5.75 23.57
C THR A 4 -6.43 -4.47 24.26
N ALA A 5 -5.46 -3.75 23.66
CA ALA A 5 -5.11 -2.42 24.12
C ALA A 5 -5.92 -1.40 23.32
N GLU A 6 -6.75 -0.59 23.99
CA GLU A 6 -7.51 0.47 23.31
C GLU A 6 -6.57 1.50 22.67
N TYR A 7 -5.49 1.84 23.36
CA TYR A 7 -4.53 2.82 22.89
C TYR A 7 -3.11 2.44 23.31
N LEU A 8 -2.19 2.43 22.34
CA LEU A 8 -0.77 2.29 22.56
C LEU A 8 -0.03 3.46 21.91
N LYS A 9 0.71 4.22 22.70
CA LYS A 9 1.65 5.21 22.23
C LYS A 9 3.06 4.74 22.52
N LEU A 10 3.89 4.66 21.50
CA LEU A 10 5.31 4.38 21.69
C LEU A 10 6.04 5.65 22.16
N PRO A 11 7.14 5.51 22.94
CA PRO A 11 7.92 6.66 23.38
C PRO A 11 8.47 7.46 22.23
N ALA A 12 8.18 8.74 22.17
CA ALA A 12 8.72 9.64 21.16
C ALA A 12 10.25 9.66 21.18
N GLY A 13 10.87 9.70 19.99
CA GLY A 13 12.33 9.70 19.85
C GLY A 13 12.97 8.29 19.86
N LEU A 14 12.18 7.23 19.86
CA LEU A 14 12.69 5.89 19.63
C LEU A 14 13.29 5.82 18.22
N LYS A 15 14.53 5.36 18.12
CA LYS A 15 15.29 5.33 16.84
C LYS A 15 15.77 3.91 16.53
N ASN A 16 16.08 3.69 15.24
CA ASN A 16 16.66 2.45 14.74
C ASN A 16 15.81 1.20 14.95
N LEU A 17 14.48 1.34 15.02
CA LEU A 17 13.61 0.19 14.94
C LEU A 17 13.66 -0.39 13.52
N LYS A 18 14.21 -1.59 13.37
CA LYS A 18 14.29 -2.24 12.06
C LYS A 18 12.93 -2.71 11.58
N VAL A 19 12.21 -3.40 12.44
CA VAL A 19 10.86 -3.91 12.10
C VAL A 19 9.95 -3.73 13.30
N PHE A 20 8.80 -3.12 13.07
CA PHE A 20 7.70 -3.08 14.03
C PHE A 20 6.49 -3.82 13.44
N VAL A 21 6.05 -4.87 14.12
CA VAL A 21 4.97 -5.75 13.63
C VAL A 21 3.68 -5.47 14.40
N VAL A 22 2.63 -5.13 13.67
CA VAL A 22 1.27 -4.98 14.18
C VAL A 22 0.46 -6.20 13.75
N SER A 23 0.02 -7.03 14.70
CA SER A 23 -0.64 -8.30 14.38
C SER A 23 -2.10 -8.39 14.81
N LYS A 24 -2.47 -7.86 15.95
CA LYS A 24 -3.86 -7.71 16.44
C LYS A 24 -3.91 -7.09 17.83
N GLY A 25 -5.12 -6.76 18.29
CA GLY A 25 -5.37 -6.40 19.69
C GLY A 25 -4.99 -4.97 20.06
N ILE A 26 -4.74 -4.10 19.09
CA ILE A 26 -4.53 -2.66 19.29
C ILE A 26 -5.58 -1.92 18.48
N GLU A 27 -6.42 -1.12 19.14
CA GLU A 27 -7.41 -0.31 18.42
C GLU A 27 -6.78 0.96 17.87
N ARG A 28 -5.87 1.58 18.63
CA ARG A 28 -5.18 2.81 18.24
C ARG A 28 -3.71 2.76 18.61
N LEU A 29 -2.84 2.86 17.60
CA LEU A 29 -1.38 2.85 17.74
C LEU A 29 -0.84 4.20 17.27
N ASP A 30 -0.13 4.92 18.16
CA ASP A 30 0.53 6.19 17.84
C ASP A 30 2.06 5.96 17.76
N ILE A 31 2.60 6.15 16.58
CA ILE A 31 4.03 5.99 16.26
C ILE A 31 4.67 7.30 15.77
N GLN A 32 4.05 8.44 16.05
CA GLN A 32 4.58 9.73 15.65
C GLN A 32 5.94 10.02 16.32
N GLY A 33 6.86 10.56 15.54
CA GLY A 33 8.20 10.90 15.98
C GLY A 33 9.13 9.70 16.20
N ILE A 34 8.82 8.52 15.62
CA ILE A 34 9.58 7.28 15.75
C ILE A 34 10.21 6.92 14.41
N GLU A 35 11.51 6.59 14.43
CA GLU A 35 12.21 6.12 13.24
C GLU A 35 12.09 4.59 13.13
N ILE A 36 11.29 4.12 12.17
CA ILE A 36 11.06 2.70 11.87
C ILE A 36 11.48 2.44 10.42
N GLU A 37 12.33 1.43 10.19
CA GLU A 37 12.72 1.04 8.83
C GLU A 37 11.57 0.31 8.11
N GLU A 38 10.85 -0.57 8.83
CA GLU A 38 9.70 -1.28 8.30
C GLU A 38 8.57 -1.39 9.32
N LEU A 39 7.41 -0.83 8.97
CA LEU A 39 6.15 -1.03 9.67
C LEU A 39 5.39 -2.15 8.97
N ARG A 40 5.29 -3.31 9.62
CA ARG A 40 4.65 -4.50 9.06
C ARG A 40 3.32 -4.80 9.72
N PHE A 41 2.32 -5.02 8.92
CA PHE A 41 1.01 -5.50 9.34
C PHE A 41 0.82 -6.94 8.89
N SER A 42 0.40 -7.82 9.81
CA SER A 42 0.13 -9.21 9.46
C SER A 42 -0.89 -9.83 10.43
N GLY A 43 -1.71 -10.75 9.92
CA GLY A 43 -2.68 -11.49 10.73
C GLY A 43 -4.13 -11.08 10.53
N THR A 44 -4.96 -11.32 11.53
CA THR A 44 -6.42 -11.13 11.50
C THR A 44 -6.86 -10.08 12.50
N GLY A 45 -8.00 -9.42 12.25
CA GLY A 45 -8.61 -8.52 13.22
C GLY A 45 -7.96 -7.14 13.30
N LEU A 46 -7.39 -6.66 12.18
CA LEU A 46 -6.83 -5.32 12.06
C LEU A 46 -7.86 -4.28 11.54
N GLU A 47 -9.08 -4.71 11.26
CA GLU A 47 -10.17 -3.87 10.75
C GLU A 47 -10.54 -2.69 11.65
N ASN A 48 -10.33 -2.83 12.96
CA ASN A 48 -10.57 -1.78 13.94
C ASN A 48 -9.28 -1.06 14.39
N THR A 49 -8.15 -1.41 13.76
CA THR A 49 -6.86 -0.81 14.11
C THR A 49 -6.66 0.49 13.37
N THR A 50 -6.42 1.57 14.08
CA THR A 50 -5.96 2.84 13.52
C THR A 50 -4.51 3.05 13.90
N VAL A 51 -3.65 3.30 12.92
CA VAL A 51 -2.25 3.65 13.14
C VAL A 51 -2.02 5.10 12.74
N ILE A 52 -1.46 5.88 13.69
CA ILE A 52 -1.14 7.29 13.51
C ILE A 52 0.36 7.40 13.32
N GLY A 53 0.77 7.88 12.17
CA GLY A 53 2.16 8.16 11.84
C GLY A 53 2.40 9.64 11.55
N ASP A 54 3.65 9.95 11.23
CA ASP A 54 4.03 11.26 10.73
C ASP A 54 3.54 11.45 9.28
N ASP A 55 3.37 12.69 8.85
CA ASP A 55 3.03 13.03 7.46
C ASP A 55 4.06 12.45 6.48
N ILE A 56 5.33 12.43 6.86
CA ILE A 56 6.41 11.83 6.09
C ILE A 56 6.98 10.64 6.87
N PHE A 57 6.62 9.44 6.49
CA PHE A 57 7.16 8.20 7.01
C PHE A 57 8.22 7.66 6.05
N LYS A 58 9.49 7.75 6.42
CA LYS A 58 10.63 7.38 5.56
C LYS A 58 10.80 5.87 5.36
N GLY A 59 10.21 5.08 6.22
CA GLY A 59 10.30 3.62 6.20
C GLY A 59 9.41 2.96 5.15
N LYS A 60 9.49 1.64 5.11
CA LYS A 60 8.62 0.78 4.33
C LYS A 60 7.35 0.45 5.11
N ILE A 61 6.20 0.50 4.47
CA ILE A 61 4.95 -0.10 4.95
C ILE A 61 4.74 -1.42 4.23
N SER A 62 4.59 -2.51 4.99
CA SER A 62 4.29 -3.84 4.48
C SER A 62 2.96 -4.34 5.03
N LEU A 63 2.07 -4.70 4.13
CA LEU A 63 0.73 -5.22 4.40
C LEU A 63 0.66 -6.64 3.84
N ASP A 64 1.11 -7.62 4.64
CA ASP A 64 1.27 -9.00 4.19
C ASP A 64 0.40 -9.98 5.01
N ASN A 65 -0.18 -10.98 4.35
CA ASN A 65 -0.97 -12.03 5.00
C ASN A 65 -2.10 -11.51 5.90
N LEU A 66 -2.76 -10.43 5.46
CA LEU A 66 -3.93 -9.90 6.14
C LEU A 66 -5.16 -10.72 5.76
N SER A 67 -5.90 -11.21 6.76
CA SER A 67 -7.22 -11.78 6.57
C SER A 67 -8.26 -10.90 7.24
N GLY A 68 -9.16 -10.32 6.46
CA GLY A 68 -10.15 -9.36 6.92
C GLY A 68 -9.96 -7.98 6.27
N TYR A 69 -10.08 -6.92 7.04
CA TYR A 69 -10.00 -5.55 6.56
C TYR A 69 -8.64 -4.93 6.84
N PHE A 70 -8.33 -3.86 6.12
CA PHE A 70 -7.13 -3.07 6.30
C PHE A 70 -7.17 -2.24 7.59
N PRO A 71 -6.01 -2.04 8.23
CA PRO A 71 -5.88 -1.02 9.27
C PRO A 71 -6.06 0.37 8.65
N LYS A 72 -6.64 1.29 9.40
CA LYS A 72 -6.70 2.68 9.02
C LYS A 72 -5.34 3.34 9.27
N LEU A 73 -4.78 3.96 8.24
CA LEU A 73 -3.53 4.72 8.32
C LEU A 73 -3.87 6.22 8.39
N GLU A 74 -3.53 6.87 9.50
CA GLU A 74 -3.71 8.32 9.70
C GLU A 74 -2.33 9.01 9.71
N GLY A 75 -2.22 10.15 9.05
CA GLY A 75 -0.97 10.86 8.83
C GLY A 75 -0.37 10.50 7.48
N PHE A 76 0.49 9.60 7.39
CA PHE A 76 1.15 8.95 6.24
C PHE A 76 0.83 9.55 4.85
N ARG A 77 1.15 10.83 4.62
CA ARG A 77 0.97 11.45 3.29
C ARG A 77 2.07 11.05 2.33
N GLU A 78 3.27 10.87 2.87
CA GLU A 78 4.42 10.35 2.11
C GLU A 78 5.00 9.15 2.84
N VAL A 79 5.34 8.10 2.08
CA VAL A 79 5.98 6.90 2.61
C VAL A 79 7.22 6.54 1.82
N GLY A 80 8.20 5.88 2.46
CA GLY A 80 9.41 5.46 1.78
C GLY A 80 9.16 4.38 0.74
N LYS A 81 8.47 3.31 1.12
CA LYS A 81 8.04 2.22 0.23
C LYS A 81 6.70 1.66 0.70
N LEU A 82 5.92 1.12 -0.25
CA LEU A 82 4.67 0.45 0.06
C LEU A 82 4.61 -0.92 -0.62
N ASN A 83 4.47 -1.96 0.20
CA ASN A 83 4.32 -3.33 -0.26
C ASN A 83 3.01 -3.91 0.25
N ILE A 84 2.21 -4.44 -0.65
CA ILE A 84 0.93 -5.09 -0.35
C ILE A 84 0.97 -6.48 -0.96
N GLY A 85 1.04 -7.50 -0.08
CA GLY A 85 1.12 -8.91 -0.47
C GLY A 85 -0.04 -9.72 0.08
N TYR A 86 -0.25 -10.89 -0.44
CA TYR A 86 -1.19 -11.94 -0.05
C TYR A 86 -2.29 -11.53 0.93
N LEU A 87 -3.42 -11.10 0.40
CA LEU A 87 -4.56 -10.65 1.18
C LEU A 87 -5.68 -11.69 1.13
N GLY A 88 -6.03 -12.24 2.28
CA GLY A 88 -7.19 -13.12 2.44
C GLY A 88 -8.49 -12.35 2.66
N LEU A 89 -8.72 -11.27 1.91
CA LEU A 89 -9.92 -10.45 2.04
C LEU A 89 -11.10 -11.16 1.37
N ASN A 90 -12.15 -11.40 2.12
CA ASN A 90 -13.39 -11.99 1.60
C ASN A 90 -14.26 -10.92 0.92
N GLY A 91 -13.87 -10.50 -0.30
CA GLY A 91 -14.66 -9.59 -1.13
C GLY A 91 -14.63 -8.11 -0.73
N GLY A 92 -13.74 -7.70 0.16
CA GLY A 92 -13.56 -6.30 0.55
C GLY A 92 -12.73 -5.51 -0.48
N SER A 93 -12.88 -4.18 -0.45
CA SER A 93 -12.01 -3.26 -1.20
C SER A 93 -10.86 -2.78 -0.32
N ILE A 94 -9.73 -2.49 -0.95
CA ILE A 94 -8.58 -1.85 -0.33
C ILE A 94 -8.64 -0.37 -0.70
N GLU A 95 -8.76 0.49 0.28
CA GLU A 95 -8.68 1.93 0.09
C GLU A 95 -7.56 2.50 0.98
N ILE A 96 -6.57 3.11 0.36
CA ILE A 96 -5.49 3.84 1.03
C ILE A 96 -5.57 5.31 0.61
N GLY A 97 -6.44 6.05 1.31
CA GLY A 97 -6.86 7.38 0.90
C GLY A 97 -5.88 8.52 1.18
N ASN A 98 -4.91 8.35 2.09
CA ASN A 98 -4.10 9.46 2.57
C ASN A 98 -2.74 9.58 1.89
N ILE A 99 -2.19 8.49 1.35
CA ILE A 99 -0.86 8.48 0.76
C ILE A 99 -0.90 9.21 -0.59
N ARG A 100 -0.14 10.30 -0.69
CA ARG A 100 0.02 11.11 -1.92
C ARG A 100 1.29 10.76 -2.68
N LYS A 101 2.34 10.34 -1.94
CA LYS A 101 3.64 10.07 -2.54
C LYS A 101 4.30 8.85 -1.93
N ILE A 102 4.88 8.04 -2.78
CA ILE A 102 5.76 6.94 -2.39
C ILE A 102 7.16 7.31 -2.87
N ASN A 103 8.10 7.57 -1.91
CA ASN A 103 9.49 7.99 -2.19
C ASN A 103 10.42 6.82 -2.58
N GLY A 104 9.88 5.73 -3.05
CA GLY A 104 10.58 4.53 -3.51
C GLY A 104 9.62 3.64 -4.28
N ASP A 105 9.70 2.33 -4.08
CA ASP A 105 8.91 1.37 -4.85
C ASP A 105 7.51 1.16 -4.27
N PHE A 106 6.56 0.97 -5.15
CA PHE A 106 5.23 0.44 -4.88
C PHE A 106 5.14 -0.98 -5.42
N SER A 107 4.67 -1.91 -4.62
CA SER A 107 4.46 -3.30 -5.04
C SER A 107 3.13 -3.83 -4.50
N TYR A 108 2.31 -4.35 -5.38
CA TYR A 108 1.04 -4.99 -5.06
C TYR A 108 0.98 -6.39 -5.68
N TRP A 109 0.88 -7.40 -4.81
CA TRP A 109 0.84 -8.82 -5.17
C TRP A 109 -0.32 -9.47 -4.44
N ALA A 110 -1.52 -9.43 -4.97
CA ALA A 110 -2.66 -10.02 -4.28
C ALA A 110 -3.44 -11.01 -5.14
N ASN A 111 -3.95 -12.04 -4.47
CA ASN A 111 -4.84 -13.04 -5.05
C ASN A 111 -6.31 -12.66 -4.89
N SER A 112 -7.05 -13.05 -5.81
CA SER A 112 -8.44 -13.15 -6.24
C SER A 112 -9.63 -12.78 -5.33
N ASN A 113 -9.50 -12.49 -4.05
CA ASN A 113 -10.66 -12.22 -3.18
C ASN A 113 -10.86 -10.74 -2.83
N VAL A 114 -10.04 -9.87 -3.40
CA VAL A 114 -10.20 -8.41 -3.28
C VAL A 114 -11.11 -7.94 -4.40
N LYS A 115 -12.08 -7.09 -4.08
CA LYS A 115 -13.00 -6.53 -5.06
C LYS A 115 -12.37 -5.39 -5.84
N ALA A 116 -11.79 -4.43 -5.13
CA ALA A 116 -11.16 -3.25 -5.72
C ALA A 116 -9.92 -2.82 -4.95
N VAL A 117 -9.01 -2.14 -5.62
CA VAL A 117 -7.85 -1.44 -5.05
C VAL A 117 -7.93 0.02 -5.41
N GLU A 118 -7.97 0.87 -4.39
CA GLU A 118 -8.22 2.29 -4.54
C GLU A 118 -7.14 3.11 -3.83
N PHE A 119 -6.47 3.96 -4.59
CA PHE A 119 -5.50 4.94 -4.12
C PHE A 119 -5.92 6.33 -4.59
N PRO A 120 -6.98 6.90 -4.00
CA PRO A 120 -7.62 8.11 -4.51
C PRO A 120 -6.73 9.35 -4.43
N ALA A 121 -5.72 9.37 -3.57
CA ALA A 121 -4.84 10.52 -3.40
C ALA A 121 -3.42 10.33 -3.93
N LEU A 122 -3.04 9.14 -4.41
CA LEU A 122 -1.66 8.86 -4.83
C LEU A 122 -1.33 9.61 -6.13
N GLU A 123 -0.36 10.51 -6.06
CA GLU A 123 0.07 11.40 -7.14
C GLU A 123 1.39 10.96 -7.78
N GLU A 124 2.31 10.38 -6.99
CA GLU A 124 3.66 10.08 -7.44
C GLU A 124 4.23 8.81 -6.78
N VAL A 125 4.91 7.99 -7.58
CA VAL A 125 5.80 6.91 -7.14
C VAL A 125 7.18 7.19 -7.73
N THR A 126 8.21 7.44 -6.89
CA THR A 126 9.53 7.81 -7.40
C THR A 126 10.38 6.61 -7.85
N GLY A 127 10.09 5.43 -7.36
CA GLY A 127 10.72 4.17 -7.74
C GLY A 127 9.90 3.37 -8.75
N ASN A 128 10.02 2.05 -8.67
CA ASN A 128 9.25 1.12 -9.50
C ASN A 128 7.80 0.99 -9.03
N PHE A 129 6.91 0.76 -9.98
CA PHE A 129 5.51 0.47 -9.76
C PHE A 129 5.19 -0.94 -10.26
N GLU A 130 4.89 -1.85 -9.35
CA GLU A 130 4.56 -3.23 -9.66
C GLU A 130 3.14 -3.57 -9.20
N LEU A 131 2.29 -3.94 -10.15
CA LEU A 131 0.91 -4.31 -9.92
C LEU A 131 0.64 -5.68 -10.54
N TYR A 132 0.61 -6.72 -9.71
CA TYR A 132 0.32 -8.10 -10.13
C TYR A 132 -0.95 -8.58 -9.45
N SER A 133 -2.02 -8.71 -10.19
CA SER A 133 -3.26 -9.21 -9.63
C SER A 133 -4.30 -9.55 -10.69
N ASN A 134 -5.25 -10.40 -10.31
CA ASN A 134 -6.41 -10.81 -11.10
C ASN A 134 -7.74 -10.20 -10.61
N ILE A 135 -7.69 -9.10 -9.87
CA ILE A 135 -8.89 -8.38 -9.46
C ILE A 135 -9.44 -7.53 -10.61
N LYS A 136 -10.68 -7.08 -10.48
CA LYS A 136 -11.39 -6.42 -11.59
C LYS A 136 -11.28 -4.90 -11.58
N GLU A 137 -11.06 -4.29 -10.43
CA GLU A 137 -11.18 -2.85 -10.27
C GLU A 137 -9.92 -2.27 -9.61
N TYR A 138 -9.25 -1.36 -10.33
CA TYR A 138 -8.07 -0.62 -9.88
C TYR A 138 -8.29 0.86 -10.12
N HIS A 139 -8.08 1.68 -9.10
CA HIS A 139 -8.31 3.11 -9.18
C HIS A 139 -7.13 3.89 -8.63
N PHE A 140 -6.39 4.53 -9.53
CA PHE A 140 -5.29 5.47 -9.25
C PHE A 140 -5.56 6.81 -9.94
N PRO A 141 -6.66 7.50 -9.58
CA PRO A 141 -7.16 8.64 -10.35
C PRO A 141 -6.20 9.84 -10.36
N GLU A 142 -5.38 10.01 -9.33
CA GLU A 142 -4.47 11.15 -9.21
C GLU A 142 -3.02 10.81 -9.58
N LEU A 143 -2.69 9.56 -9.94
CA LEU A 143 -1.32 9.15 -10.25
C LEU A 143 -0.86 9.80 -11.57
N LYS A 144 0.17 10.66 -11.47
CA LYS A 144 0.72 11.46 -12.56
C LYS A 144 2.06 10.94 -13.06
N SER A 145 2.87 10.37 -12.14
CA SER A 145 4.23 9.97 -12.47
C SER A 145 4.72 8.73 -11.73
N ILE A 146 5.48 7.93 -12.46
CA ILE A 146 6.27 6.79 -11.95
C ILE A 146 7.72 7.06 -12.36
N GLY A 147 8.65 7.11 -11.40
CA GLY A 147 10.04 7.46 -11.66
C GLY A 147 10.90 6.32 -12.21
N GLY A 148 10.55 5.08 -11.90
CA GLY A 148 11.23 3.86 -12.37
C GLY A 148 10.39 3.11 -13.41
N LYS A 149 10.48 1.78 -13.38
CA LYS A 149 9.69 0.88 -14.23
C LYS A 149 8.26 0.76 -13.76
N ALA A 150 7.32 0.65 -14.70
CA ALA A 150 5.95 0.26 -14.45
C ALA A 150 5.71 -1.15 -14.97
N ILE A 151 5.42 -2.10 -14.08
CA ILE A 151 5.02 -3.47 -14.45
C ILE A 151 3.58 -3.66 -13.99
N ILE A 152 2.68 -3.80 -14.96
CA ILE A 152 1.25 -3.91 -14.73
C ILE A 152 0.77 -5.22 -15.33
N SER A 153 0.55 -6.21 -14.47
CA SER A 153 0.04 -7.54 -14.84
C SER A 153 -1.32 -7.74 -14.20
N ILE A 154 -2.38 -7.45 -14.97
CA ILE A 154 -3.77 -7.47 -14.52
C ILE A 154 -4.67 -8.10 -15.59
N ASP A 155 -5.70 -8.82 -15.16
CA ASP A 155 -6.64 -9.47 -16.08
C ASP A 155 -7.61 -8.49 -16.75
N TYR A 156 -7.89 -7.38 -16.07
CA TYR A 156 -8.85 -6.37 -16.52
C TYR A 156 -8.23 -4.98 -16.47
N TYR A 157 -8.11 -4.37 -17.62
CA TYR A 157 -7.69 -2.97 -17.73
C TYR A 157 -8.84 -2.10 -18.19
N ASP A 158 -9.04 -0.98 -17.51
CA ASP A 158 -9.92 0.10 -17.90
C ASP A 158 -9.07 1.38 -18.03
N GLU A 159 -9.36 2.20 -19.04
CA GLU A 159 -8.73 3.52 -19.25
C GLU A 159 -8.83 4.43 -18.00
N LYS A 160 -9.79 4.15 -17.11
CA LYS A 160 -9.98 4.84 -15.83
C LYS A 160 -9.02 4.39 -14.73
N THR A 161 -8.25 3.34 -14.94
CA THR A 161 -7.30 2.83 -13.94
C THR A 161 -6.22 3.87 -13.63
N PHE A 162 -5.66 4.50 -14.69
CA PHE A 162 -4.62 5.54 -14.60
C PHE A 162 -4.95 6.74 -15.49
N PRO A 163 -6.05 7.47 -15.27
CA PRO A 163 -6.53 8.49 -16.21
C PRO A 163 -5.59 9.70 -16.33
N ASN A 164 -4.74 9.93 -15.33
CA ASN A 164 -3.85 11.10 -15.26
C ASN A 164 -2.36 10.74 -15.35
N LEU A 165 -2.01 9.45 -15.58
CA LEU A 165 -0.60 9.05 -15.70
C LEU A 165 0.02 9.65 -16.95
N ALA A 166 1.00 10.53 -16.75
CA ALA A 166 1.65 11.29 -17.81
C ALA A 166 3.11 10.87 -18.07
N THR A 167 3.80 10.32 -17.04
CA THR A 167 5.22 9.99 -17.16
C THR A 167 5.55 8.67 -16.48
N VAL A 168 6.38 7.86 -17.17
CA VAL A 168 7.07 6.70 -16.63
C VAL A 168 8.56 6.90 -16.95
N GLY A 169 9.42 6.84 -15.93
CA GLY A 169 10.83 7.20 -16.06
C GLY A 169 11.68 6.18 -16.81
N GLU A 170 11.23 4.92 -16.83
CA GLU A 170 11.87 3.82 -17.52
C GLU A 170 10.86 3.06 -18.39
N ASP A 171 10.98 1.74 -18.48
CA ASP A 171 10.08 0.90 -19.28
C ASP A 171 8.70 0.76 -18.64
N MET A 172 7.67 0.72 -19.46
CA MET A 172 6.34 0.30 -19.06
C MET A 172 6.01 -1.06 -19.70
N MET A 173 5.78 -2.05 -18.85
CA MET A 173 5.35 -3.38 -19.27
C MET A 173 3.89 -3.58 -18.87
N PHE A 174 3.07 -3.88 -19.84
CA PHE A 174 1.66 -4.18 -19.63
C PHE A 174 1.37 -5.62 -20.01
N GLN A 175 0.79 -6.39 -19.11
CA GLN A 175 0.42 -7.77 -19.34
C GLN A 175 -1.05 -7.98 -18.96
N THR A 176 -1.87 -8.41 -19.92
CA THR A 176 -3.27 -8.76 -19.67
C THR A 176 -3.48 -10.23 -19.99
N GLY A 177 -3.98 -11.03 -19.05
CA GLY A 177 -4.18 -12.46 -19.25
C GLY A 177 -2.91 -13.18 -19.68
N TYR A 178 -2.89 -13.75 -20.91
CA TYR A 178 -1.75 -14.49 -21.46
C TYR A 178 -0.97 -13.72 -22.55
N ASP A 179 -1.30 -12.47 -22.80
CA ASP A 179 -0.64 -11.67 -23.84
C ASP A 179 0.27 -10.59 -23.22
N LEU A 180 1.55 -10.60 -23.63
CA LEU A 180 2.55 -9.61 -23.25
C LEU A 180 2.57 -8.50 -24.30
N SER A 181 2.15 -7.31 -23.93
CA SER A 181 2.32 -6.11 -24.74
C SER A 181 3.36 -5.20 -24.11
N LEU A 182 4.49 -5.01 -24.78
CA LEU A 182 5.49 -4.02 -24.39
C LEU A 182 5.11 -2.68 -25.02
N ILE A 183 4.77 -1.70 -24.20
CA ILE A 183 4.51 -0.34 -24.66
C ILE A 183 5.77 0.47 -24.35
N HIS A 184 6.47 0.90 -25.39
CA HIS A 184 7.52 1.92 -25.29
C HIS A 184 6.86 3.28 -25.40
N ILE A 185 6.95 4.07 -24.35
CA ILE A 185 6.52 5.48 -24.34
C ILE A 185 7.76 6.36 -24.50
#